data_64db2f5d50ee58e93ff77d6252e990ab
#
_entry.id   64db2f5d50ee58e93ff77d6252e990ab
#
_cell.length_a   1.000
_cell.length_b   1.000
_cell.length_c   1.000
_cell.angle_alpha   90.00
_cell.angle_beta   90.00
_cell.angle_gamma   90.00
#
_symmetry.space_group_name_H-M   'P 1'
#
loop_
_entity.id
_entity.type
_entity.pdbx_description
1 polymer ?
#
loop_
_entity_poly.entity_id
_entity_poly.type
_entity_poly.pdbx_seq_one_letter_code
_entity_poly.pdbx_strand_id
1 'polypeptide(L)'
;ATPGSAAQSVADEMVRAGLLHLDLITYGLEPNGTLIPTIGDYTAIGSESAPIIQFMDSMGWHDTARRAIGFFLDKQHDDGFMQNFNGYMLETGAVLWTMGEHYRYTHDDAWLRDVKPRMLKACRYLQAWRARNQNGAKGDGFGLLDGKTADPDDPFRSFMLNGYAYLGLSRVAEMLAASDPAEAKLWRDEADALKRDLRESFIRGVERAPVVPLGDGSWAPAPAPWTGYRGPVMLHADGGAWFTHGTMTGRDSLLGPLYLVFQ
;
A
#
# COMPACT_ATOMS: atom_id res chain seq x y z
N ALA A 1 13.07 14.47 -39.49
CA ALA A 1 12.25 13.75 -38.50
C ALA A 1 11.59 12.60 -39.22
N THR A 2 11.88 11.37 -38.80
CA THR A 2 11.22 10.17 -39.30
C THR A 2 9.76 10.25 -38.85
N PRO A 3 8.75 10.10 -39.72
CA PRO A 3 7.36 10.06 -39.28
C PRO A 3 7.19 8.90 -38.29
N GLY A 4 6.71 9.18 -37.10
CA GLY A 4 6.40 8.14 -36.13
C GLY A 4 5.45 7.11 -36.75
N SER A 5 5.64 5.84 -36.41
CA SER A 5 4.72 4.79 -36.85
C SER A 5 3.30 5.08 -36.35
N ALA A 6 2.29 4.58 -37.02
CA ALA A 6 0.88 4.73 -36.54
C ALA A 6 0.72 4.21 -35.07
N ALA A 7 1.48 3.19 -34.68
CA ALA A 7 1.54 2.69 -33.33
C ALA A 7 2.09 3.73 -32.33
N GLN A 8 3.10 4.51 -32.72
CA GLN A 8 3.64 5.59 -31.86
C GLN A 8 2.60 6.70 -31.66
N SER A 9 1.86 7.09 -32.72
CA SER A 9 0.79 8.08 -32.61
C SER A 9 -0.31 7.64 -31.65
N VAL A 10 -0.72 6.38 -31.69
CA VAL A 10 -1.72 5.83 -30.76
C VAL A 10 -1.20 5.82 -29.31
N ALA A 11 0.04 5.43 -29.11
CA ALA A 11 0.66 5.44 -27.78
C ALA A 11 0.72 6.88 -27.20
N ASP A 12 1.11 7.85 -28.00
CA ASP A 12 1.16 9.27 -27.60
C ASP A 12 -0.24 9.82 -27.24
N GLU A 13 -1.27 9.43 -27.99
CA GLU A 13 -2.66 9.80 -27.70
C GLU A 13 -3.16 9.17 -26.39
N MET A 14 -2.84 7.89 -26.16
CA MET A 14 -3.18 7.21 -24.89
C MET A 14 -2.50 7.88 -23.69
N VAL A 15 -1.22 8.25 -23.80
CA VAL A 15 -0.52 8.97 -22.73
C VAL A 15 -1.19 10.33 -22.47
N ARG A 16 -1.48 11.10 -23.52
CA ARG A 16 -2.17 12.39 -23.36
C ARG A 16 -3.55 12.27 -22.72
N ALA A 17 -4.32 11.27 -23.14
CA ALA A 17 -5.62 11.00 -22.54
C ALA A 17 -5.49 10.61 -21.05
N GLY A 18 -4.49 9.78 -20.70
CA GLY A 18 -4.20 9.42 -19.33
C GLY A 18 -3.81 10.61 -18.47
N LEU A 19 -2.94 11.49 -18.97
CA LEU A 19 -2.54 12.73 -18.27
C LEU A 19 -3.74 13.65 -18.02
N LEU A 20 -4.57 13.86 -19.02
CA LEU A 20 -5.81 14.65 -18.87
C LEU A 20 -6.76 14.02 -17.85
N HIS A 21 -6.86 12.70 -17.86
CA HIS A 21 -7.70 11.99 -16.89
C HIS A 21 -7.20 12.17 -15.46
N LEU A 22 -5.89 12.07 -15.24
CA LEU A 22 -5.29 12.33 -13.92
C LEU A 22 -5.53 13.76 -13.43
N ASP A 23 -5.46 14.75 -14.32
CA ASP A 23 -5.77 16.14 -14.00
C ASP A 23 -7.25 16.30 -13.59
N LEU A 24 -8.16 15.70 -14.33
CA LEU A 24 -9.60 15.75 -14.06
C LEU A 24 -10.02 15.09 -12.75
N ILE A 25 -9.34 14.02 -12.33
CA ILE A 25 -9.66 13.30 -11.08
C ILE A 25 -8.89 13.84 -9.86
N THR A 26 -7.97 14.78 -10.05
CA THR A 26 -7.21 15.41 -8.97
C THR A 26 -7.71 16.83 -8.75
N TYR A 27 -8.52 17.01 -7.73
CA TYR A 27 -9.12 18.30 -7.43
C TYR A 27 -8.83 18.78 -6.01
N GLY A 28 -9.01 20.06 -5.77
CA GLY A 28 -8.78 20.64 -4.45
C GLY A 28 -8.87 22.15 -4.43
N LEU A 29 -8.28 22.77 -3.42
CA LEU A 29 -8.30 24.21 -3.25
C LEU A 29 -7.09 24.84 -3.97
N GLU A 30 -7.34 25.45 -5.12
CA GLU A 30 -6.33 26.19 -5.84
C GLU A 30 -6.13 27.60 -5.27
N PRO A 31 -4.92 28.21 -5.37
CA PRO A 31 -3.73 27.63 -5.97
C PRO A 31 -2.86 26.80 -5.03
N ASN A 32 -3.06 26.83 -3.72
CA ASN A 32 -2.10 26.32 -2.74
C ASN A 32 -2.70 25.31 -1.72
N GLY A 33 -3.97 24.97 -1.83
CA GLY A 33 -4.62 24.01 -0.91
C GLY A 33 -4.24 22.56 -1.17
N THR A 34 -4.68 21.67 -0.29
CA THR A 34 -4.53 20.23 -0.49
C THR A 34 -5.27 19.76 -1.74
N LEU A 35 -4.70 18.77 -2.40
CA LEU A 35 -5.30 18.12 -3.57
C LEU A 35 -5.77 16.73 -3.22
N ILE A 36 -6.86 16.31 -3.83
CA ILE A 36 -7.50 15.01 -3.60
C ILE A 36 -7.38 14.18 -4.90
N PRO A 37 -6.39 13.28 -5.00
CA PRO A 37 -6.27 12.37 -6.14
C PRO A 37 -7.27 11.24 -5.98
N THR A 38 -8.46 11.41 -6.55
CA THR A 38 -9.60 10.51 -6.38
C THR A 38 -9.50 9.26 -7.25
N ILE A 39 -10.24 8.24 -6.85
CA ILE A 39 -10.37 6.98 -7.59
C ILE A 39 -11.80 6.88 -8.11
N GLY A 40 -12.00 7.20 -9.40
CA GLY A 40 -13.32 7.22 -10.02
C GLY A 40 -14.30 8.11 -9.24
N ASP A 41 -15.43 7.55 -8.81
CA ASP A 41 -16.46 8.24 -8.05
C ASP A 41 -16.17 8.31 -6.54
N TYR A 42 -15.08 7.67 -6.09
CA TYR A 42 -14.68 7.65 -4.69
C TYR A 42 -13.79 8.84 -4.36
N THR A 43 -13.60 9.09 -3.07
CA THR A 43 -12.55 9.99 -2.60
C THR A 43 -11.17 9.37 -2.78
N ALA A 44 -10.10 10.05 -2.37
CA ALA A 44 -8.78 9.45 -2.37
C ALA A 44 -8.71 8.24 -1.42
N ILE A 45 -8.06 7.18 -1.88
CA ILE A 45 -7.80 5.96 -1.11
C ILE A 45 -6.28 5.79 -1.03
N GLY A 46 -5.72 5.72 0.17
CA GLY A 46 -4.28 5.81 0.37
C GLY A 46 -3.46 4.86 -0.50
N SER A 47 -3.90 3.62 -0.64
CA SER A 47 -3.22 2.61 -1.46
C SER A 47 -3.34 2.85 -2.96
N GLU A 48 -4.49 3.31 -3.41
CA GLU A 48 -4.80 3.48 -4.84
C GLU A 48 -4.36 4.86 -5.33
N SER A 49 -4.40 5.87 -4.48
CA SER A 49 -3.89 7.21 -4.79
C SER A 49 -2.35 7.27 -4.73
N ALA A 50 -1.70 6.37 -4.00
CA ALA A 50 -0.25 6.32 -3.90
C ALA A 50 0.47 6.25 -5.27
N PRO A 51 0.13 5.33 -6.19
CA PRO A 51 0.75 5.30 -7.51
C PRO A 51 0.42 6.55 -8.37
N ILE A 52 -0.73 7.18 -8.18
CA ILE A 52 -1.07 8.45 -8.84
C ILE A 52 -0.11 9.54 -8.39
N ILE A 53 0.09 9.69 -7.08
CA ILE A 53 1.00 10.68 -6.50
C ILE A 53 2.45 10.43 -6.96
N GLN A 54 2.90 9.18 -6.94
CA GLN A 54 4.23 8.81 -7.42
C GLN A 54 4.40 9.07 -8.92
N PHE A 55 3.35 8.88 -9.71
CA PHE A 55 3.38 9.26 -11.12
C PHE A 55 3.53 10.78 -11.30
N MET A 56 2.84 11.60 -10.51
CA MET A 56 3.02 13.05 -10.51
C MET A 56 4.48 13.43 -10.24
N ASP A 57 5.12 12.79 -9.25
CA ASP A 57 6.55 12.98 -8.97
C ASP A 57 7.43 12.56 -10.15
N SER A 58 7.14 11.45 -10.80
CA SER A 58 7.88 10.97 -11.97
C SER A 58 7.80 11.94 -13.16
N MET A 59 6.73 12.71 -13.24
CA MET A 59 6.52 13.76 -14.25
C MET A 59 7.13 15.11 -13.85
N GLY A 60 7.75 15.21 -12.67
CA GLY A 60 8.29 16.46 -12.13
C GLY A 60 7.23 17.38 -11.51
N TRP A 61 6.00 16.89 -11.28
CA TRP A 61 4.92 17.66 -10.67
C TRP A 61 4.97 17.56 -9.14
N HIS A 62 6.15 17.88 -8.58
CA HIS A 62 6.44 17.69 -7.17
C HIS A 62 5.55 18.51 -6.23
N ASP A 63 5.16 19.72 -6.64
CA ASP A 63 4.23 20.53 -5.85
C ASP A 63 2.85 19.89 -5.77
N THR A 64 2.34 19.39 -6.90
CA THR A 64 1.06 18.67 -6.97
C THR A 64 1.10 17.40 -6.09
N ALA A 65 2.17 16.61 -6.20
CA ALA A 65 2.37 15.40 -5.38
C ALA A 65 2.40 15.74 -3.88
N ARG A 66 3.15 16.78 -3.49
CA ARG A 66 3.22 17.26 -2.10
C ARG A 66 1.86 17.66 -1.54
N ARG A 67 1.08 18.41 -2.31
CA ARG A 67 -0.26 18.86 -1.95
C ARG A 67 -1.22 17.66 -1.80
N ALA A 68 -1.09 16.63 -2.65
CA ALA A 68 -1.85 15.39 -2.55
C ALA A 68 -1.46 14.56 -1.32
N ILE A 69 -0.18 14.50 -0.95
CA ILE A 69 0.27 13.90 0.32
C ILE A 69 -0.33 14.67 1.51
N GLY A 70 -0.40 16.00 1.42
CA GLY A 70 -1.00 16.86 2.43
C GLY A 70 -2.42 16.47 2.80
N PHE A 71 -3.23 16.05 1.83
CA PHE A 71 -4.60 15.57 2.06
C PHE A 71 -4.63 14.39 3.05
N PHE A 72 -3.77 13.41 2.89
CA PHE A 72 -3.71 12.26 3.79
C PHE A 72 -3.13 12.62 5.17
N LEU A 73 -2.16 13.51 5.21
CA LEU A 73 -1.65 14.03 6.48
C LEU A 73 -2.74 14.75 7.27
N ASP A 74 -3.64 15.48 6.62
CA ASP A 74 -4.77 16.15 7.27
C ASP A 74 -5.83 15.16 7.81
N LYS A 75 -5.80 13.91 7.37
CA LYS A 75 -6.63 12.80 7.89
C LYS A 75 -5.96 12.00 9.01
N GLN A 76 -4.78 12.40 9.46
CA GLN A 76 -4.11 11.71 10.55
C GLN A 76 -4.82 11.95 11.88
N HIS A 77 -5.16 10.84 12.55
CA HIS A 77 -5.75 10.84 13.89
C HIS A 77 -4.69 11.18 14.96
N ASP A 78 -5.17 11.45 16.17
CA ASP A 78 -4.28 11.82 17.28
C ASP A 78 -3.32 10.72 17.71
N ASP A 79 -3.64 9.46 17.47
CA ASP A 79 -2.77 8.32 17.74
C ASP A 79 -1.75 8.03 16.61
N GLY A 80 -1.89 8.71 15.47
CA GLY A 80 -1.02 8.55 14.31
C GLY A 80 -1.63 7.74 13.16
N PHE A 81 -2.78 7.12 13.38
CA PHE A 81 -3.51 6.40 12.34
C PHE A 81 -3.95 7.34 11.22
N MET A 82 -3.83 6.90 9.99
CA MET A 82 -4.35 7.61 8.82
C MET A 82 -5.42 6.75 8.18
N GLN A 83 -6.62 7.32 8.04
CA GLN A 83 -7.76 6.64 7.43
C GLN A 83 -8.67 7.68 6.80
N ASN A 84 -9.02 7.50 5.54
CA ASN A 84 -9.92 8.37 4.82
C ASN A 84 -11.14 7.65 4.25
N PHE A 85 -10.98 6.44 3.73
CA PHE A 85 -12.03 5.78 2.95
C PHE A 85 -12.55 4.52 3.62
N ASN A 86 -13.87 4.44 3.81
CA ASN A 86 -14.67 3.24 4.09
C ASN A 86 -14.08 2.27 5.15
N GLY A 87 -13.35 2.80 6.13
CA GLY A 87 -12.73 2.00 7.17
C GLY A 87 -11.50 1.20 6.73
N TYR A 88 -10.95 1.45 5.54
CA TYR A 88 -9.72 0.78 5.08
C TYR A 88 -8.55 1.10 6.00
N MET A 89 -7.80 0.08 6.40
CA MET A 89 -6.76 0.21 7.42
C MET A 89 -5.34 0.23 6.87
N LEU A 90 -5.17 0.08 5.57
CA LEU A 90 -3.87 0.05 4.91
C LEU A 90 -3.29 1.44 4.61
N GLU A 91 -4.07 2.50 4.79
CA GLU A 91 -3.70 3.85 4.36
C GLU A 91 -2.46 4.39 5.10
N THR A 92 -2.30 4.11 6.39
CA THR A 92 -1.12 4.57 7.14
C THR A 92 0.19 4.11 6.51
N GLY A 93 0.30 2.83 6.16
CA GLY A 93 1.49 2.29 5.50
C GLY A 93 1.68 2.84 4.09
N ALA A 94 0.60 2.93 3.32
CA ALA A 94 0.62 3.45 1.95
C ALA A 94 1.05 4.92 1.88
N VAL A 95 0.58 5.76 2.80
CA VAL A 95 0.95 7.17 2.86
C VAL A 95 2.42 7.33 3.24
N LEU A 96 2.92 6.59 4.24
CA LEU A 96 4.34 6.60 4.59
C LEU A 96 5.23 6.17 3.41
N TRP A 97 4.81 5.17 2.65
CA TRP A 97 5.49 4.77 1.43
C TRP A 97 5.51 5.89 0.39
N THR A 98 4.37 6.50 0.13
CA THR A 98 4.24 7.63 -0.81
C THR A 98 5.12 8.81 -0.41
N MET A 99 5.18 9.15 0.88
CA MET A 99 6.09 10.18 1.40
C MET A 99 7.55 9.85 1.10
N GLY A 100 7.94 8.59 1.28
CA GLY A 100 9.30 8.15 0.97
C GLY A 100 9.63 8.21 -0.51
N GLU A 101 8.71 7.82 -1.38
CA GLU A 101 8.91 7.95 -2.83
C GLU A 101 8.99 9.44 -3.25
N HIS A 102 8.15 10.31 -2.71
CA HIS A 102 8.24 11.75 -2.94
C HIS A 102 9.62 12.30 -2.52
N TYR A 103 10.11 11.93 -1.35
CA TYR A 103 11.44 12.35 -0.90
C TYR A 103 12.57 11.84 -1.80
N ARG A 104 12.46 10.63 -2.34
CA ARG A 104 13.44 10.08 -3.30
C ARG A 104 13.54 10.91 -4.59
N TYR A 105 12.44 11.51 -5.04
CA TYR A 105 12.43 12.40 -6.20
C TYR A 105 12.96 13.80 -5.86
N THR A 106 12.61 14.32 -4.68
CA THR A 106 12.81 15.75 -4.36
C THR A 106 14.05 16.03 -3.52
N HIS A 107 14.45 15.10 -2.67
CA HIS A 107 15.47 15.30 -1.63
C HIS A 107 15.25 16.59 -0.83
N ASP A 108 13.97 16.98 -0.59
CA ASP A 108 13.60 18.21 0.11
C ASP A 108 13.68 18.01 1.62
N ASP A 109 14.85 18.32 2.19
CA ASP A 109 15.09 18.24 3.63
C ASP A 109 14.24 19.23 4.45
N ALA A 110 13.79 20.33 3.84
CA ALA A 110 12.92 21.28 4.53
C ALA A 110 11.53 20.69 4.72
N TRP A 111 10.97 20.13 3.67
CA TRP A 111 9.72 19.40 3.74
C TRP A 111 9.80 18.18 4.69
N LEU A 112 10.91 17.41 4.63
CA LEU A 112 11.11 16.29 5.53
C LEU A 112 11.07 16.73 7.00
N ARG A 113 11.72 17.84 7.36
CA ARG A 113 11.68 18.37 8.74
C ARG A 113 10.27 18.77 9.17
N ASP A 114 9.49 19.33 8.26
CA ASP A 114 8.11 19.75 8.53
C ASP A 114 7.19 18.54 8.80
N VAL A 115 7.25 17.51 7.96
CA VAL A 115 6.37 16.34 8.07
C VAL A 115 6.85 15.30 9.09
N LYS A 116 8.11 15.34 9.52
CA LYS A 116 8.73 14.36 10.42
C LYS A 116 7.91 14.05 11.68
N PRO A 117 7.34 15.01 12.41
CA PRO A 117 6.54 14.71 13.61
C PRO A 117 5.33 13.83 13.29
N ARG A 118 4.61 14.11 12.20
CA ARG A 118 3.45 13.33 11.74
C ARG A 118 3.88 11.95 11.24
N MET A 119 4.95 11.89 10.48
CA MET A 119 5.55 10.65 9.98
C MET A 119 5.95 9.70 11.12
N LEU A 120 6.67 10.18 12.12
CA LEU A 120 7.08 9.37 13.27
C LEU A 120 5.89 8.92 14.11
N LYS A 121 4.85 9.74 14.21
CA LYS A 121 3.60 9.37 14.90
C LYS A 121 2.91 8.20 14.22
N ALA A 122 2.84 8.20 12.89
CA ALA A 122 2.33 7.08 12.10
C ALA A 122 3.17 5.80 12.24
N CYS A 123 4.49 5.92 12.26
CA CYS A 123 5.38 4.77 12.50
C CYS A 123 5.14 4.13 13.89
N ARG A 124 5.01 4.96 14.93
CA ARG A 124 4.71 4.47 16.28
C ARG A 124 3.35 3.80 16.37
N TYR A 125 2.37 4.29 15.62
CA TYR A 125 1.06 3.64 15.53
C TYR A 125 1.19 2.24 14.92
N LEU A 126 1.88 2.08 13.79
CA LEU A 126 2.10 0.77 13.17
C LEU A 126 2.86 -0.18 14.11
N GLN A 127 3.89 0.30 14.80
CA GLN A 127 4.65 -0.49 15.77
C GLN A 127 3.77 -0.95 16.95
N ALA A 128 2.96 -0.06 17.51
CA ALA A 128 2.04 -0.39 18.61
C ALA A 128 0.96 -1.39 18.14
N TRP A 129 0.46 -1.23 16.92
CA TRP A 129 -0.50 -2.17 16.34
C TRP A 129 0.11 -3.56 16.16
N ARG A 130 1.30 -3.61 15.59
CA ARG A 130 2.07 -4.84 15.45
C ARG A 130 2.35 -5.52 16.78
N ALA A 131 2.73 -4.75 17.81
CA ALA A 131 3.00 -5.28 19.16
C ALA A 131 1.76 -5.96 19.79
N ARG A 132 0.55 -5.45 19.54
CA ARG A 132 -0.70 -6.09 20.02
C ARG A 132 -0.92 -7.49 19.42
N ASN A 133 -0.36 -7.73 18.24
CA ASN A 133 -0.52 -8.97 17.48
C ASN A 133 0.69 -9.93 17.62
N GLN A 134 1.63 -9.61 18.50
CA GLN A 134 2.78 -10.50 18.82
C GLN A 134 2.38 -11.59 19.82
N ASN A 135 1.30 -12.29 19.51
CA ASN A 135 0.79 -13.42 20.27
C ASN A 135 0.65 -14.65 19.34
N GLY A 136 0.73 -15.84 19.92
CA GLY A 136 0.65 -17.09 19.16
C GLY A 136 1.99 -17.55 18.58
N ALA A 137 1.93 -18.53 17.68
CA ALA A 137 3.10 -19.11 17.05
C ALA A 137 3.62 -18.24 15.90
N LYS A 138 4.94 -18.16 15.75
CA LYS A 138 5.55 -17.55 14.57
C LYS A 138 5.10 -18.28 13.30
N GLY A 139 4.90 -17.53 12.23
CA GLY A 139 4.42 -18.04 10.95
C GLY A 139 2.90 -18.19 10.82
N ASP A 140 2.14 -17.95 11.87
CA ASP A 140 0.66 -17.93 11.85
C ASP A 140 0.11 -16.50 12.06
N GLY A 141 0.73 -15.52 11.45
CA GLY A 141 0.35 -14.12 11.55
C GLY A 141 0.92 -13.42 12.80
N PHE A 142 1.93 -13.99 13.44
CA PHE A 142 2.61 -13.35 14.55
C PHE A 142 3.15 -11.98 14.15
N GLY A 143 2.78 -10.94 14.90
CA GLY A 143 3.23 -9.58 14.64
C GLY A 143 2.74 -8.96 13.33
N LEU A 144 1.78 -9.57 12.63
CA LEU A 144 1.14 -8.97 11.47
C LEU A 144 -0.06 -8.12 11.88
N LEU A 145 -0.26 -7.04 11.14
CA LEU A 145 -1.42 -6.17 11.26
C LEU A 145 -2.65 -6.89 10.71
N ASP A 146 -3.78 -6.68 11.36
CA ASP A 146 -5.10 -7.20 10.99
C ASP A 146 -6.07 -6.05 10.74
N GLY A 147 -7.01 -6.23 9.83
CA GLY A 147 -8.04 -5.22 9.57
C GLY A 147 -8.53 -5.22 8.14
N LYS A 148 -9.48 -4.36 7.90
CA LYS A 148 -10.12 -4.19 6.60
C LYS A 148 -9.14 -3.66 5.55
N THR A 149 -9.01 -4.37 4.44
CA THR A 149 -8.18 -3.96 3.29
C THR A 149 -9.00 -3.69 2.05
N ALA A 150 -10.20 -4.24 1.97
CA ALA A 150 -11.16 -4.10 0.88
C ALA A 150 -12.57 -4.35 1.42
N ASP A 151 -13.58 -4.24 0.56
CA ASP A 151 -14.96 -4.59 0.89
C ASP A 151 -15.22 -6.10 0.70
N PRO A 152 -16.09 -6.70 1.53
CA PRO A 152 -16.65 -6.22 2.79
C PRO A 152 -15.62 -6.17 3.95
N ASP A 153 -16.08 -6.00 5.17
CA ASP A 153 -15.23 -5.91 6.36
C ASP A 153 -14.49 -7.22 6.62
N ASP A 154 -13.25 -7.29 6.19
CA ASP A 154 -12.39 -8.46 6.34
C ASP A 154 -11.32 -8.19 7.40
N PRO A 155 -11.45 -8.72 8.63
CA PRO A 155 -10.48 -8.50 9.70
C PRO A 155 -9.23 -9.38 9.57
N PHE A 156 -8.85 -9.71 8.34
CA PHE A 156 -7.73 -10.61 8.09
C PHE A 156 -6.38 -9.93 8.27
N ARG A 157 -5.39 -10.72 8.60
CA ARG A 157 -3.97 -10.34 8.53
C ARG A 157 -3.49 -10.49 7.09
N SER A 158 -3.94 -9.55 6.24
CA SER A 158 -3.66 -9.61 4.81
C SER A 158 -2.20 -9.26 4.51
N PHE A 159 -1.66 -9.87 3.47
CA PHE A 159 -0.30 -9.59 3.03
C PHE A 159 -0.20 -8.21 2.37
N MET A 160 -1.28 -7.71 1.76
CA MET A 160 -1.35 -6.36 1.23
C MET A 160 -1.19 -5.30 2.33
N LEU A 161 -1.97 -5.39 3.43
CA LEU A 161 -1.89 -4.47 4.56
C LEU A 161 -0.47 -4.43 5.13
N ASN A 162 0.10 -5.61 5.35
CA ASN A 162 1.43 -5.75 5.94
C ASN A 162 2.55 -5.35 4.97
N GLY A 163 2.35 -5.55 3.67
CA GLY A 163 3.25 -5.08 2.64
C GLY A 163 3.37 -3.56 2.62
N TYR A 164 2.25 -2.83 2.64
CA TYR A 164 2.27 -1.37 2.75
C TYR A 164 2.90 -0.88 4.05
N ALA A 165 2.63 -1.54 5.17
CA ALA A 165 3.27 -1.19 6.44
C ALA A 165 4.79 -1.36 6.38
N TYR A 166 5.27 -2.47 5.80
CA TYR A 166 6.70 -2.70 5.58
C TYR A 166 7.33 -1.63 4.69
N LEU A 167 6.72 -1.37 3.53
CA LEU A 167 7.20 -0.34 2.60
C LEU A 167 7.28 1.03 3.28
N GLY A 168 6.22 1.42 3.98
CA GLY A 168 6.18 2.69 4.71
C GLY A 168 7.30 2.82 5.74
N LEU A 169 7.47 1.84 6.62
CA LEU A 169 8.54 1.84 7.63
C LEU A 169 9.94 1.85 7.00
N SER A 170 10.13 1.04 5.94
CA SER A 170 11.41 0.98 5.22
C SER A 170 11.77 2.34 4.59
N ARG A 171 10.81 3.03 3.97
CA ARG A 171 11.03 4.36 3.38
C ARG A 171 11.31 5.43 4.41
N VAL A 172 10.62 5.39 5.56
CA VAL A 172 10.93 6.30 6.67
C VAL A 172 12.36 6.11 7.16
N ALA A 173 12.82 4.87 7.28
CA ALA A 173 14.21 4.59 7.64
C ALA A 173 15.21 5.18 6.62
N GLU A 174 14.89 5.10 5.32
CA GLU A 174 15.70 5.71 4.27
C GLU A 174 15.72 7.24 4.35
N MET A 175 14.56 7.88 4.49
CA MET A 175 14.41 9.33 4.59
C MET A 175 15.22 9.91 5.75
N LEU A 176 15.30 9.20 6.87
CA LEU A 176 15.97 9.67 8.08
C LEU A 176 17.45 9.31 8.15
N ALA A 177 17.95 8.49 7.23
CA ALA A 177 19.31 7.92 7.32
C ALA A 177 20.41 8.97 7.52
N ALA A 178 20.31 10.12 6.87
CA ALA A 178 21.30 11.19 6.97
C ALA A 178 21.00 12.17 8.13
N SER A 179 19.72 12.48 8.39
CA SER A 179 19.32 13.53 9.33
C SER A 179 19.09 13.04 10.76
N ASP A 180 18.74 11.78 10.94
CA ASP A 180 18.49 11.15 12.23
C ASP A 180 18.80 9.64 12.20
N PRO A 181 20.09 9.26 12.25
CA PRO A 181 20.50 7.86 12.15
C PRO A 181 19.92 6.94 13.24
N ALA A 182 19.60 7.49 14.41
CA ALA A 182 19.04 6.70 15.52
C ALA A 182 17.60 6.29 15.22
N GLU A 183 16.73 7.24 14.81
CA GLU A 183 15.37 6.95 14.36
C GLU A 183 15.39 6.10 13.08
N ALA A 184 16.29 6.37 12.15
CA ALA A 184 16.44 5.57 10.93
C ALA A 184 16.72 4.08 11.26
N LYS A 185 17.62 3.84 12.21
CA LYS A 185 17.93 2.47 12.66
C LYS A 185 16.72 1.81 13.32
N LEU A 186 16.01 2.53 14.20
CA LEU A 186 14.81 2.01 14.86
C LEU A 186 13.79 1.51 13.84
N TRP A 187 13.47 2.34 12.84
CA TRP A 187 12.47 2.00 11.84
C TRP A 187 12.96 0.96 10.83
N ARG A 188 14.26 0.90 10.57
CA ARG A 188 14.85 -0.19 9.79
C ARG A 188 14.70 -1.53 10.50
N ASP A 189 15.08 -1.59 11.78
CA ASP A 189 14.97 -2.80 12.58
C ASP A 189 13.53 -3.30 12.67
N GLU A 190 12.55 -2.38 12.82
CA GLU A 190 11.12 -2.69 12.86
C GLU A 190 10.61 -3.20 11.51
N ALA A 191 10.99 -2.54 10.40
CA ALA A 191 10.66 -2.99 9.05
C ALA A 191 11.22 -4.39 8.78
N ASP A 192 12.48 -4.64 9.11
CA ASP A 192 13.12 -5.93 8.92
C ASP A 192 12.48 -7.03 9.78
N ALA A 193 12.02 -6.70 10.98
CA ALA A 193 11.28 -7.62 11.83
C ALA A 193 9.93 -7.96 11.22
N LEU A 194 9.18 -6.95 10.75
CA LEU A 194 7.90 -7.17 10.05
C LEU A 194 8.09 -8.02 8.78
N LYS A 195 9.13 -7.74 8.00
CA LYS A 195 9.44 -8.52 6.79
C LYS A 195 9.70 -9.99 7.10
N ARG A 196 10.43 -10.29 8.17
CA ARG A 196 10.66 -11.69 8.59
C ARG A 196 9.36 -12.39 8.97
N ASP A 197 8.54 -11.76 9.82
CA ASP A 197 7.28 -12.33 10.28
C ASP A 197 6.29 -12.50 9.11
N LEU A 198 6.29 -11.55 8.17
CA LEU A 198 5.49 -11.59 6.96
C LEU A 198 5.88 -12.76 6.05
N ARG A 199 7.18 -12.94 5.80
CA ARG A 199 7.70 -14.04 4.98
C ARG A 199 7.41 -15.40 5.60
N GLU A 200 7.61 -15.56 6.90
CA GLU A 200 7.29 -16.81 7.59
C GLU A 200 5.80 -17.14 7.50
N SER A 201 4.94 -16.14 7.69
CA SER A 201 3.49 -16.30 7.59
C SER A 201 3.04 -16.61 6.16
N PHE A 202 3.66 -15.98 5.16
CA PHE A 202 3.36 -16.24 3.76
C PHE A 202 3.75 -17.67 3.35
N ILE A 203 4.97 -18.11 3.69
CA ILE A 203 5.44 -19.48 3.39
C ILE A 203 4.49 -20.51 4.00
N ARG A 204 4.12 -20.35 5.26
CA ARG A 204 3.14 -21.24 5.91
C ARG A 204 1.74 -21.19 5.28
N GLY A 205 1.33 -20.01 4.81
CA GLY A 205 0.10 -19.85 4.06
C GLY A 205 0.12 -20.64 2.76
N VAL A 206 1.22 -20.56 2.02
CA VAL A 206 1.42 -21.31 0.76
C VAL A 206 1.46 -22.83 1.01
N GLU A 207 2.15 -23.29 2.06
CA GLU A 207 2.21 -24.71 2.43
C GLU A 207 0.84 -25.31 2.75
N ARG A 208 -0.10 -24.51 3.22
CA ARG A 208 -1.47 -24.92 3.57
C ARG A 208 -2.49 -24.64 2.48
N ALA A 209 -2.09 -23.89 1.45
CA ALA A 209 -2.98 -23.52 0.37
C ALA A 209 -3.37 -24.72 -0.50
N PRO A 210 -4.56 -24.72 -1.10
CA PRO A 210 -4.92 -25.72 -2.09
C PRO A 210 -3.98 -25.63 -3.29
N VAL A 211 -3.70 -26.75 -3.93
CA VAL A 211 -2.98 -26.79 -5.20
C VAL A 211 -3.96 -26.62 -6.36
N VAL A 212 -3.53 -25.91 -7.37
CA VAL A 212 -4.31 -25.64 -8.59
C VAL A 212 -3.54 -26.13 -9.82
N PRO A 213 -4.22 -26.65 -10.85
CA PRO A 213 -3.58 -27.07 -12.10
C PRO A 213 -3.15 -25.84 -12.92
N LEU A 214 -1.99 -25.94 -13.53
CA LEU A 214 -1.40 -24.91 -14.40
C LEU A 214 -1.58 -25.35 -15.84
N GLY A 215 -2.45 -25.52 -16.52
CA GLY A 215 -2.67 -25.79 -17.95
C GLY A 215 -1.61 -26.60 -18.74
N ASP A 216 -0.40 -26.72 -18.22
CA ASP A 216 0.73 -27.47 -18.76
C ASP A 216 0.86 -28.88 -18.15
N GLY A 217 -0.09 -29.27 -17.31
CA GLY A 217 -0.08 -30.55 -16.60
C GLY A 217 0.64 -30.51 -15.23
N SER A 218 1.25 -29.41 -14.87
CA SER A 218 1.82 -29.20 -13.54
C SER A 218 0.79 -28.62 -12.55
N TRP A 219 1.14 -28.61 -11.28
CA TRP A 219 0.32 -28.08 -10.18
C TRP A 219 1.14 -27.16 -9.31
N ALA A 220 0.53 -26.09 -8.84
CA ALA A 220 1.17 -25.15 -7.91
C ALA A 220 0.25 -24.83 -6.71
N PRO A 221 0.82 -24.52 -5.53
CA PRO A 221 0.02 -23.97 -4.44
C PRO A 221 -0.63 -22.65 -4.86
N ALA A 222 -1.89 -22.46 -4.52
CA ALA A 222 -2.53 -21.16 -4.71
C ALA A 222 -1.90 -20.14 -3.75
N PRO A 223 -1.45 -18.96 -4.26
CA PRO A 223 -0.87 -17.96 -3.39
C PRO A 223 -1.89 -17.49 -2.33
N ALA A 224 -1.44 -17.42 -1.07
CA ALA A 224 -2.31 -17.01 0.03
C ALA A 224 -2.40 -15.48 0.10
N PRO A 225 -3.58 -14.87 0.14
CA PRO A 225 -3.75 -13.42 0.30
C PRO A 225 -3.66 -12.95 1.76
N TRP A 226 -3.86 -13.84 2.72
CA TRP A 226 -3.77 -13.58 4.17
C TRP A 226 -3.31 -14.81 4.95
N THR A 227 -2.98 -14.61 6.20
CA THR A 227 -2.60 -15.71 7.09
C THR A 227 -3.79 -16.62 7.38
N GLY A 228 -3.55 -17.94 7.42
CA GLY A 228 -4.61 -18.91 7.67
C GLY A 228 -5.53 -19.17 6.47
N TYR A 229 -5.16 -18.69 5.29
CA TYR A 229 -5.89 -18.95 4.05
C TYR A 229 -6.03 -20.46 3.79
N ARG A 230 -7.24 -20.89 3.47
CA ARG A 230 -7.58 -22.30 3.24
C ARG A 230 -8.23 -22.54 1.87
N GLY A 231 -8.04 -21.63 0.95
CA GLY A 231 -8.70 -21.64 -0.35
C GLY A 231 -9.71 -20.51 -0.49
N PRO A 232 -10.41 -20.44 -1.63
CA PRO A 232 -11.38 -19.40 -1.91
C PRO A 232 -12.41 -19.26 -0.79
N VAL A 233 -12.63 -18.04 -0.33
CA VAL A 233 -13.53 -17.75 0.80
C VAL A 233 -14.95 -18.25 0.53
N MET A 234 -15.38 -18.27 -0.74
CA MET A 234 -16.67 -18.84 -1.14
C MET A 234 -16.91 -20.27 -0.66
N LEU A 235 -15.86 -21.03 -0.44
CA LEU A 235 -15.98 -22.42 0.03
C LEU A 235 -16.21 -22.51 1.56
N HIS A 236 -16.04 -21.38 2.26
CA HIS A 236 -16.04 -21.34 3.72
C HIS A 236 -17.02 -20.34 4.31
N ALA A 237 -17.61 -19.46 3.49
CA ALA A 237 -18.52 -18.42 3.94
C ALA A 237 -19.96 -18.74 3.51
N ASP A 238 -20.87 -18.71 4.46
CA ASP A 238 -22.30 -18.79 4.18
C ASP A 238 -22.79 -17.43 3.63
N GLY A 239 -23.51 -17.47 2.51
CA GLY A 239 -24.20 -16.32 1.98
C GLY A 239 -23.27 -15.21 1.49
N GLY A 240 -22.32 -15.57 0.70
CA GLY A 240 -21.22 -14.74 0.28
C GLY A 240 -21.55 -13.30 -0.09
N ALA A 241 -20.95 -12.39 0.61
CA ALA A 241 -20.77 -11.06 0.09
C ALA A 241 -19.98 -11.16 -1.22
N TRP A 242 -20.47 -10.47 -2.16
CA TRP A 242 -20.17 -10.57 -3.58
C TRP A 242 -18.71 -10.31 -3.98
N PHE A 243 -17.97 -9.59 -3.18
CA PHE A 243 -16.73 -9.01 -3.68
C PHE A 243 -15.47 -9.71 -3.15
N THR A 244 -15.39 -9.99 -1.89
CA THR A 244 -14.25 -10.69 -1.29
C THR A 244 -14.54 -12.16 -1.08
N HIS A 245 -15.81 -12.54 -1.07
CA HIS A 245 -16.24 -13.91 -0.90
C HIS A 245 -16.40 -14.56 -2.27
N GLY A 246 -15.36 -15.09 -2.75
CA GLY A 246 -15.47 -16.27 -3.51
C GLY A 246 -15.62 -16.31 -4.97
N THR A 247 -15.96 -15.30 -5.63
CA THR A 247 -15.95 -15.36 -7.11
C THR A 247 -14.60 -15.00 -7.71
N MET A 248 -13.64 -14.63 -6.87
CA MET A 248 -12.44 -13.96 -7.34
C MET A 248 -11.14 -14.51 -6.74
N THR A 249 -10.93 -15.81 -6.85
CA THR A 249 -9.65 -16.44 -6.47
C THR A 249 -8.44 -15.73 -7.12
N GLY A 250 -8.60 -15.27 -8.35
CA GLY A 250 -7.57 -14.49 -9.05
C GLY A 250 -7.29 -13.15 -8.36
N ARG A 251 -8.32 -12.48 -7.87
CA ARG A 251 -8.21 -11.23 -7.11
C ARG A 251 -7.54 -11.43 -5.77
N ASP A 252 -7.95 -12.43 -5.00
CA ASP A 252 -7.36 -12.73 -3.69
C ASP A 252 -5.86 -12.97 -3.83
N SER A 253 -5.45 -13.67 -4.88
CA SER A 253 -4.05 -13.91 -5.20
C SER A 253 -3.30 -12.62 -5.58
N LEU A 254 -3.94 -11.71 -6.29
CA LEU A 254 -3.33 -10.43 -6.71
C LEU A 254 -3.22 -9.43 -5.57
N LEU A 255 -4.24 -9.33 -4.71
CA LEU A 255 -4.28 -8.34 -3.62
C LEU A 255 -3.36 -8.69 -2.43
N GLY A 256 -2.87 -9.90 -2.34
CA GLY A 256 -1.95 -10.32 -1.29
C GLY A 256 -0.54 -10.51 -1.84
N PRO A 257 -0.29 -11.62 -2.57
CA PRO A 257 1.06 -12.00 -2.96
C PRO A 257 1.76 -11.02 -3.90
N LEU A 258 1.04 -10.35 -4.79
CA LEU A 258 1.63 -9.40 -5.72
C LEU A 258 2.35 -8.25 -4.99
N TYR A 259 1.80 -7.78 -3.88
CA TYR A 259 2.43 -6.73 -3.09
C TYR A 259 3.72 -7.18 -2.39
N LEU A 260 3.96 -8.48 -2.26
CA LEU A 260 5.21 -9.01 -1.72
C LEU A 260 6.34 -9.07 -2.75
N VAL A 261 6.01 -8.99 -4.04
CA VAL A 261 7.03 -8.99 -5.12
C VAL A 261 7.82 -7.68 -5.15
N PHE A 262 7.23 -6.59 -4.71
CA PHE A 262 7.85 -5.26 -4.70
C PHE A 262 8.67 -4.96 -3.43
N GLN A 263 8.90 -5.94 -2.58
CA GLN A 263 9.55 -5.79 -1.26
C GLN A 263 10.90 -6.57 -1.21
#